data_cb0624470f40489a4eccd9a622e6789e
#
_entry.id   cb0624470f40489a4eccd9a622e6789e
#
_cell.length_a   1.000
_cell.length_b   1.000
_cell.length_c   1.000
_cell.angle_alpha   90.00
_cell.angle_beta   90.00
_cell.angle_gamma   90.00
#
_symmetry.space_group_name_H-M   'P 1'
#
loop_
_entity.id
_entity.type
_entity.pdbx_description
1 polymer ?
#
loop_
_entity_poly.entity_id
_entity_poly.type
_entity_poly.pdbx_seq_one_letter_code
_entity_poly.pdbx_strand_id
1 'polypeptide(L)'
;MSTADLREVGSISLLDLDIISRFYGRDFLPFPFMFTQPPRFQWHNEYVEYATSVPDRFNHGDLRMFQECARVYANADIRVECHVQYIPADTPNVRVVAARCDQAGFLARQRSDLDVIDVYELSPYLLGQAVAESVALEKPGRRSVIVIPEYARVPTNNAADCDDFTIEHTLEGTRNTTEVPRAHVTAYGTVQSHWRPTRNWGIDPGKNSALWIRIKDDGDYLYKRDFSEATPVTTPVLAERIDRLISEDIKTLRQFRKG
;
A
#
# COMPACT_ATOMS: atom_id res chain seq x y z
N MET A 1 -3.54 3.70 23.08
CA MET A 1 -2.50 3.95 22.05
C MET A 1 -2.79 5.31 21.44
N SER A 2 -1.77 6.15 21.28
CA SER A 2 -1.96 7.50 20.70
C SER A 2 -2.25 7.32 19.21
N THR A 3 -3.27 8.00 18.70
CA THR A 3 -3.53 8.15 17.27
C THR A 3 -2.33 8.84 16.61
N ALA A 4 -2.00 8.50 15.38
CA ALA A 4 -0.95 9.22 14.64
C ALA A 4 -1.35 10.70 14.55
N ASP A 5 -0.50 11.58 15.04
CA ASP A 5 -0.73 13.04 14.94
C ASP A 5 -0.47 13.46 13.49
N LEU A 6 -1.55 13.64 12.73
CA LEU A 6 -1.53 14.02 11.33
C LEU A 6 -1.83 15.52 11.21
N ARG A 7 -0.86 16.29 10.70
CA ARG A 7 -1.04 17.70 10.36
C ARG A 7 -1.43 17.84 8.91
N GLU A 8 -2.62 18.33 8.63
CA GLU A 8 -3.08 18.55 7.26
C GLU A 8 -2.19 19.58 6.56
N VAL A 9 -1.69 19.23 5.37
CA VAL A 9 -0.98 20.12 4.45
C VAL A 9 -1.97 20.71 3.46
N GLY A 10 -2.85 19.90 2.89
CA GLY A 10 -3.87 20.31 1.93
C GLY A 10 -4.24 19.20 0.97
N SER A 11 -5.00 19.58 -0.07
CA SER A 11 -5.47 18.67 -1.12
C SER A 11 -4.89 19.07 -2.47
N ILE A 12 -4.36 18.10 -3.23
CA ILE A 12 -3.77 18.29 -4.56
C ILE A 12 -4.47 17.38 -5.58
N SER A 13 -4.67 17.86 -6.81
CA SER A 13 -5.20 17.01 -7.87
C SER A 13 -4.17 15.95 -8.29
N LEU A 14 -4.64 14.77 -8.72
CA LEU A 14 -3.76 13.74 -9.29
C LEU A 14 -3.02 14.24 -10.53
N LEU A 15 -3.64 15.12 -11.30
CA LEU A 15 -3.03 15.70 -12.48
C LEU A 15 -1.85 16.60 -12.12
N ASP A 16 -2.02 17.48 -11.13
CA ASP A 16 -0.92 18.33 -10.64
C ASP A 16 0.21 17.47 -10.07
N LEU A 17 -0.14 16.43 -9.29
CA LEU A 17 0.85 15.50 -8.74
C LEU A 17 1.62 14.74 -9.82
N ASP A 18 0.94 14.27 -10.88
CA ASP A 18 1.58 13.60 -12.03
C ASP A 18 2.58 14.52 -12.72
N ILE A 19 2.17 15.77 -12.99
CA ILE A 19 3.05 16.77 -13.62
C ILE A 19 4.24 17.08 -12.71
N ILE A 20 4.02 17.30 -11.40
CA ILE A 20 5.10 17.57 -10.44
C ILE A 20 6.04 16.37 -10.33
N SER A 21 5.52 15.14 -10.33
CA SER A 21 6.34 13.93 -10.26
C SER A 21 7.34 13.83 -11.40
N ARG A 22 6.97 14.26 -12.61
CA ARG A 22 7.87 14.30 -13.78
C ARG A 22 9.03 15.25 -13.61
N PHE A 23 8.88 16.37 -12.87
CA PHE A 23 10.01 17.28 -12.57
C PHE A 23 11.06 16.60 -11.69
N TYR A 24 10.67 15.59 -10.91
CA TYR A 24 11.57 14.78 -10.12
C TYR A 24 12.03 13.49 -10.84
N GLY A 25 11.82 13.40 -12.17
CA GLY A 25 12.22 12.23 -12.97
C GLY A 25 11.39 10.98 -12.68
N ARG A 26 10.11 11.14 -12.32
CA ARG A 26 9.16 10.04 -12.13
C ARG A 26 8.19 10.01 -13.31
N ASP A 27 8.19 8.90 -14.06
CA ASP A 27 7.41 8.77 -15.28
C ASP A 27 5.96 8.34 -15.04
N PHE A 28 5.59 8.02 -13.79
CA PHE A 28 4.25 7.57 -13.41
C PHE A 28 3.87 8.02 -12.00
N LEU A 29 2.57 8.07 -11.74
CA LEU A 29 2.03 8.30 -10.40
C LEU A 29 2.52 7.24 -9.42
N PRO A 30 2.71 7.59 -8.14
CA PRO A 30 2.99 6.61 -7.10
C PRO A 30 1.90 5.52 -7.08
N PHE A 31 2.29 4.23 -7.08
CA PHE A 31 1.32 3.19 -6.75
C PHE A 31 0.84 3.37 -5.30
N PRO A 32 -0.44 3.23 -4.99
CA PRO A 32 -1.55 2.78 -5.83
C PRO A 32 -2.42 3.89 -6.43
N PHE A 33 -1.95 5.14 -6.49
CA PHE A 33 -2.75 6.23 -7.02
C PHE A 33 -3.04 6.02 -8.51
N MET A 34 -4.27 6.29 -8.90
CA MET A 34 -4.72 6.16 -10.28
C MET A 34 -5.87 7.12 -10.57
N PHE A 35 -5.96 7.56 -11.82
CA PHE A 35 -7.12 8.31 -12.29
C PHE A 35 -8.37 7.43 -12.26
N THR A 36 -9.45 7.95 -11.68
CA THR A 36 -10.75 7.29 -11.55
C THR A 36 -11.84 8.03 -12.32
N GLN A 37 -11.57 9.26 -12.73
CA GLN A 37 -12.47 10.11 -13.49
C GLN A 37 -12.07 10.15 -14.97
N PRO A 38 -13.01 10.46 -15.89
CA PRO A 38 -12.68 10.75 -17.27
C PRO A 38 -11.66 11.87 -17.40
N PRO A 39 -10.82 11.88 -18.46
CA PRO A 39 -9.85 12.94 -18.67
C PRO A 39 -10.48 14.33 -18.62
N ARG A 40 -9.86 15.23 -17.86
CA ARG A 40 -10.31 16.62 -17.69
C ARG A 40 -10.29 17.41 -18.99
N PHE A 41 -9.35 17.11 -19.87
CA PHE A 41 -9.15 17.82 -21.14
C PHE A 41 -9.64 17.00 -22.32
N GLN A 42 -10.35 17.62 -23.21
CA GLN A 42 -10.80 17.01 -24.46
C GLN A 42 -9.68 17.01 -25.52
N TRP A 43 -8.82 18.03 -25.50
CA TRP A 43 -7.77 18.23 -26.49
C TRP A 43 -6.38 18.26 -25.85
N HIS A 44 -5.39 17.72 -26.54
CA HIS A 44 -4.00 17.67 -26.06
C HIS A 44 -3.38 19.06 -25.81
N ASN A 45 -3.72 20.05 -26.61
CA ASN A 45 -3.24 21.43 -26.41
C ASN A 45 -3.72 22.05 -25.09
N GLU A 46 -4.95 21.76 -24.65
CA GLU A 46 -5.48 22.21 -23.36
C GLU A 46 -4.66 21.60 -22.20
N TYR A 47 -4.30 20.31 -22.32
CA TYR A 47 -3.41 19.66 -21.35
C TYR A 47 -2.04 20.31 -21.33
N VAL A 48 -1.43 20.60 -22.50
CA VAL A 48 -0.12 21.23 -22.59
C VAL A 48 -0.12 22.63 -21.97
N GLU A 49 -1.14 23.43 -22.26
CA GLU A 49 -1.31 24.75 -21.66
C GLU A 49 -1.43 24.68 -20.14
N TYR A 50 -2.27 23.78 -19.63
CA TYR A 50 -2.39 23.54 -18.20
C TYR A 50 -1.06 23.11 -17.58
N ALA A 51 -0.40 22.10 -18.16
CA ALA A 51 0.84 21.55 -17.65
C ALA A 51 1.97 22.61 -17.59
N THR A 52 1.99 23.55 -18.52
CA THR A 52 2.95 24.66 -18.53
C THR A 52 2.75 25.65 -17.37
N SER A 53 1.54 25.73 -16.80
CA SER A 53 1.25 26.61 -15.66
C SER A 53 1.68 25.99 -14.30
N VAL A 54 1.78 24.65 -14.22
CA VAL A 54 2.03 23.94 -12.96
C VAL A 54 3.38 24.31 -12.31
N PRO A 55 4.51 24.46 -13.04
CA PRO A 55 5.78 24.86 -12.44
C PRO A 55 5.72 26.18 -11.68
N ASP A 56 5.06 27.20 -12.23
CA ASP A 56 4.93 28.49 -11.56
C ASP A 56 4.01 28.40 -10.33
N ARG A 57 2.87 27.71 -10.45
CA ARG A 57 1.99 27.42 -9.34
C ARG A 57 2.70 26.65 -8.21
N PHE A 58 3.56 25.70 -8.56
CA PHE A 58 4.34 24.91 -7.61
C PHE A 58 5.45 25.71 -6.94
N ASN A 59 6.11 26.62 -7.67
CA ASN A 59 7.20 27.43 -7.13
C ASN A 59 6.71 28.66 -6.35
N HIS A 60 5.67 29.31 -6.83
CA HIS A 60 5.25 30.63 -6.35
C HIS A 60 3.76 30.75 -6.00
N GLY A 61 2.93 29.80 -6.46
CA GLY A 61 1.47 29.87 -6.33
C GLY A 61 0.88 28.94 -5.26
N ASP A 62 -0.32 28.47 -5.55
CA ASP A 62 -1.19 27.67 -4.67
C ASP A 62 -0.65 26.27 -4.36
N LEU A 63 0.20 25.72 -5.22
CA LEU A 63 0.82 24.40 -5.02
C LEU A 63 2.12 24.44 -4.21
N ARG A 64 2.60 25.62 -3.80
CA ARG A 64 3.85 25.78 -3.05
C ARG A 64 3.88 24.99 -1.75
N MET A 65 2.75 24.83 -1.09
CA MET A 65 2.63 24.07 0.17
C MET A 65 3.04 22.61 0.01
N PHE A 66 3.01 22.04 -1.21
CA PHE A 66 3.36 20.66 -1.48
C PHE A 66 4.84 20.42 -1.83
N GLN A 67 5.68 21.47 -1.87
CA GLN A 67 7.10 21.37 -2.25
C GLN A 67 7.86 20.38 -1.36
N GLU A 68 7.66 20.46 -0.03
CA GLU A 68 8.35 19.60 0.90
C GLU A 68 7.87 18.15 0.77
N CYS A 69 6.56 17.93 0.63
CA CYS A 69 6.01 16.59 0.39
C CYS A 69 6.56 15.97 -0.90
N ALA A 70 6.59 16.74 -2.01
CA ALA A 70 7.12 16.28 -3.29
C ALA A 70 8.62 15.95 -3.19
N ARG A 71 9.41 16.78 -2.49
CA ARG A 71 10.83 16.55 -2.23
C ARG A 71 11.04 15.26 -1.43
N VAL A 72 10.26 15.07 -0.33
CA VAL A 72 10.34 13.87 0.51
C VAL A 72 9.97 12.63 -0.28
N TYR A 73 8.90 12.68 -1.05
CA TYR A 73 8.50 11.55 -1.89
C TYR A 73 9.57 11.18 -2.93
N ALA A 74 10.12 12.17 -3.62
CA ALA A 74 11.12 11.96 -4.67
C ALA A 74 12.42 11.34 -4.12
N ASN A 75 12.84 11.74 -2.91
CA ASN A 75 14.08 11.33 -2.26
C ASN A 75 13.87 10.37 -1.08
N ALA A 76 12.73 9.71 -1.03
CA ALA A 76 12.34 8.89 0.11
C ALA A 76 13.39 7.83 0.46
N ASP A 77 13.82 7.80 1.73
CA ASP A 77 14.57 6.70 2.31
C ASP A 77 13.69 5.46 2.45
N ILE A 78 12.43 5.68 2.81
CA ILE A 78 11.40 4.66 2.93
C ILE A 78 10.10 5.19 2.35
N ARG A 79 9.46 4.37 1.56
CA ARG A 79 8.12 4.59 1.06
C ARG A 79 7.26 3.37 1.35
N VAL A 80 6.06 3.59 1.86
CA VAL A 80 5.05 2.56 2.14
C VAL A 80 3.87 2.78 1.22
N GLU A 81 3.54 1.79 0.44
CA GLU A 81 2.44 1.78 -0.52
C GLU A 81 1.36 0.84 -0.02
N CYS A 82 0.12 1.33 0.09
CA CYS A 82 -1.02 0.57 0.60
C CYS A 82 -2.21 0.68 -0.33
N HIS A 83 -2.74 -0.46 -0.73
CA HIS A 83 -3.96 -0.56 -1.55
C HIS A 83 -4.96 -1.50 -0.90
N VAL A 84 -6.20 -1.03 -0.70
CA VAL A 84 -7.33 -1.88 -0.34
C VAL A 84 -8.31 -1.90 -1.50
N GLN A 85 -8.52 -3.07 -2.04
CA GLN A 85 -9.49 -3.32 -3.09
C GLN A 85 -10.73 -3.97 -2.50
N TYR A 86 -11.88 -3.34 -2.68
CA TYR A 86 -13.17 -3.92 -2.34
C TYR A 86 -13.73 -4.68 -3.54
N ILE A 87 -14.34 -5.86 -3.28
CA ILE A 87 -14.98 -6.67 -4.32
C ILE A 87 -16.34 -6.10 -4.71
N PRO A 88 -17.19 -5.61 -3.78
CA PRO A 88 -18.41 -4.91 -4.15
C PRO A 88 -18.07 -3.64 -4.94
N ALA A 89 -18.69 -3.50 -6.13
CA ALA A 89 -18.36 -2.43 -7.06
C ALA A 89 -18.78 -1.03 -6.57
N ASP A 90 -19.65 -0.95 -5.59
CA ASP A 90 -20.15 0.27 -4.96
C ASP A 90 -19.26 0.78 -3.82
N THR A 91 -18.27 0.00 -3.41
CA THR A 91 -17.34 0.38 -2.36
C THR A 91 -16.02 0.85 -2.96
N PRO A 92 -15.66 2.13 -2.81
CA PRO A 92 -14.46 2.66 -3.42
C PRO A 92 -13.19 2.13 -2.74
N ASN A 93 -12.15 1.89 -3.55
CA ASN A 93 -10.86 1.40 -3.09
C ASN A 93 -10.12 2.44 -2.23
N VAL A 94 -9.36 1.98 -1.24
CA VAL A 94 -8.47 2.83 -0.45
C VAL A 94 -7.07 2.80 -1.05
N ARG A 95 -6.49 3.98 -1.29
CA ARG A 95 -5.15 4.17 -1.84
C ARG A 95 -4.37 5.14 -0.98
N VAL A 96 -3.27 4.66 -0.42
CA VAL A 96 -2.45 5.41 0.53
C VAL A 96 -0.97 5.22 0.21
N VAL A 97 -0.23 6.31 0.27
CA VAL A 97 1.24 6.31 0.20
C VAL A 97 1.76 7.09 1.39
N ALA A 98 2.68 6.48 2.14
CA ALA A 98 3.44 7.20 3.15
C ALA A 98 4.92 7.20 2.77
N ALA A 99 5.61 8.31 2.97
CA ALA A 99 7.01 8.45 2.64
C ALA A 99 7.75 9.22 3.73
N ARG A 100 9.03 8.89 3.92
CA ARG A 100 9.93 9.68 4.75
C ARG A 100 11.27 9.88 4.07
N CYS A 101 11.86 11.03 4.35
CA CYS A 101 13.24 11.36 4.03
C CYS A 101 13.83 12.08 5.25
N ASP A 102 14.88 11.51 5.84
CA ASP A 102 15.49 11.99 7.08
C ASP A 102 14.45 12.15 8.22
N GLN A 103 14.20 13.38 8.66
CA GLN A 103 13.27 13.71 9.75
C GLN A 103 11.89 14.16 9.28
N ALA A 104 11.65 14.21 7.97
CA ALA A 104 10.37 14.58 7.41
C ALA A 104 9.57 13.34 6.98
N GLY A 105 8.29 13.30 7.34
CA GLY A 105 7.36 12.23 6.98
C GLY A 105 6.05 12.79 6.44
N PHE A 106 5.49 12.14 5.43
CA PHE A 106 4.20 12.51 4.83
C PHE A 106 3.36 11.28 4.56
N LEU A 107 2.05 11.47 4.68
CA LEU A 107 1.02 10.53 4.24
C LEU A 107 0.19 11.21 3.17
N ALA A 108 -0.06 10.51 2.09
CA ALA A 108 -0.93 10.93 1.00
C ALA A 108 -2.03 9.88 0.82
N ARG A 109 -3.29 10.31 0.78
CA ARG A 109 -4.46 9.45 0.63
C ARG A 109 -5.34 9.96 -0.51
N GLN A 110 -5.62 9.12 -1.48
CA GLN A 110 -6.58 9.46 -2.53
C GLN A 110 -8.00 9.45 -1.97
N ARG A 111 -8.76 10.51 -2.23
CA ARG A 111 -10.20 10.54 -1.95
C ARG A 111 -10.90 9.52 -2.82
N SER A 112 -11.86 8.84 -2.23
CA SER A 112 -12.71 7.91 -2.96
C SER A 112 -13.41 8.62 -4.10
N ASP A 113 -13.38 7.99 -5.30
CA ASP A 113 -14.08 8.46 -6.50
C ASP A 113 -13.71 9.88 -6.99
N LEU A 114 -12.59 10.41 -6.50
CA LEU A 114 -12.05 11.69 -6.94
C LEU A 114 -10.59 11.55 -7.31
N ASP A 115 -10.17 12.34 -8.31
CA ASP A 115 -8.76 12.45 -8.69
C ASP A 115 -8.06 13.52 -7.83
N VAL A 116 -8.23 13.41 -6.51
CA VAL A 116 -7.69 14.32 -5.50
C VAL A 116 -7.00 13.52 -4.41
N ILE A 117 -5.88 14.03 -3.94
CA ILE A 117 -5.10 13.44 -2.84
C ILE A 117 -5.07 14.43 -1.68
N ASP A 118 -5.42 13.97 -0.50
CA ASP A 118 -5.19 14.68 0.76
C ASP A 118 -3.79 14.33 1.28
N VAL A 119 -3.03 15.35 1.63
CA VAL A 119 -1.65 15.25 2.10
C VAL A 119 -1.57 15.69 3.55
N TYR A 120 -0.89 14.86 4.36
CA TYR A 120 -0.66 15.09 5.78
C TYR A 120 0.83 14.97 6.10
N GLU A 121 1.33 15.85 6.93
CA GLU A 121 2.64 15.71 7.58
C GLU A 121 2.49 14.89 8.85
N LEU A 122 3.47 14.03 9.12
CA LEU A 122 3.51 13.19 10.32
C LEU A 122 4.96 12.92 10.74
N SER A 123 5.11 12.39 11.95
CA SER A 123 6.42 11.90 12.39
C SER A 123 6.92 10.77 11.49
N PRO A 124 8.17 10.80 11.00
CA PRO A 124 8.77 9.76 10.15
C PRO A 124 8.84 8.38 10.83
N TYR A 125 8.58 8.32 12.13
CA TYR A 125 8.57 7.08 12.92
C TYR A 125 7.18 6.45 13.05
N LEU A 126 6.13 7.11 12.54
CA LEU A 126 4.74 6.69 12.68
C LEU A 126 4.10 6.26 11.34
N LEU A 127 4.92 5.99 10.31
CA LEU A 127 4.39 5.61 8.99
C LEU A 127 3.51 4.37 9.05
N GLY A 128 3.96 3.32 9.76
CA GLY A 128 3.21 2.07 9.87
C GLY A 128 1.87 2.25 10.58
N GLN A 129 1.85 3.03 11.66
CA GLN A 129 0.63 3.36 12.38
C GLN A 129 -0.33 4.18 11.50
N ALA A 130 0.16 5.24 10.85
CA ALA A 130 -0.67 6.12 10.02
C ALA A 130 -1.29 5.37 8.83
N VAL A 131 -0.53 4.49 8.18
CA VAL A 131 -1.05 3.64 7.11
C VAL A 131 -2.10 2.67 7.65
N ALA A 132 -1.85 1.99 8.77
CA ALA A 132 -2.80 1.04 9.36
C ALA A 132 -4.11 1.72 9.81
N GLU A 133 -4.06 2.95 10.32
CA GLU A 133 -5.25 3.74 10.67
C GLU A 133 -6.03 4.20 9.43
N SER A 134 -5.32 4.42 8.31
CA SER A 134 -5.93 4.89 7.06
C SER A 134 -6.73 3.81 6.31
N VAL A 135 -6.51 2.53 6.58
CA VAL A 135 -7.16 1.42 5.84
C VAL A 135 -8.52 1.01 6.40
N ALA A 136 -8.95 1.59 7.53
CA ALA A 136 -10.27 1.39 8.12
C ALA A 136 -10.66 -0.10 8.27
N LEU A 137 -9.82 -0.88 8.99
CA LEU A 137 -10.21 -2.22 9.40
C LEU A 137 -11.52 -2.18 10.19
N GLU A 138 -12.44 -3.12 9.96
CA GLU A 138 -13.73 -3.12 10.67
C GLU A 138 -13.59 -3.70 12.07
N LYS A 139 -13.34 -5.00 12.12
CA LYS A 139 -13.18 -5.77 13.36
C LYS A 139 -12.31 -6.97 13.09
N PRO A 140 -11.62 -7.50 14.09
CA PRO A 140 -10.88 -8.75 13.92
C PRO A 140 -11.84 -9.92 13.64
N GLY A 141 -11.41 -10.82 12.80
CA GLY A 141 -12.16 -12.06 12.52
C GLY A 141 -12.41 -12.88 13.79
N ARG A 142 -13.49 -13.63 13.80
CA ARG A 142 -13.91 -14.43 14.96
C ARG A 142 -13.24 -15.79 15.05
N ARG A 143 -12.73 -16.31 13.92
CA ARG A 143 -12.05 -17.61 13.85
C ARG A 143 -10.59 -17.43 14.19
N SER A 144 -10.00 -18.40 14.90
CA SER A 144 -8.59 -18.29 15.32
C SER A 144 -7.62 -18.31 14.13
N VAL A 145 -7.88 -19.18 13.15
CA VAL A 145 -7.08 -19.33 11.93
C VAL A 145 -8.00 -19.69 10.78
N ILE A 146 -7.80 -19.05 9.62
CA ILE A 146 -8.52 -19.41 8.39
C ILE A 146 -7.54 -19.75 7.27
N VAL A 147 -8.00 -20.58 6.34
CA VAL A 147 -7.36 -20.89 5.06
C VAL A 147 -8.37 -20.66 3.95
N ILE A 148 -7.94 -20.05 2.88
CA ILE A 148 -8.70 -19.99 1.63
C ILE A 148 -7.99 -20.92 0.66
N PRO A 149 -8.56 -22.10 0.36
CA PRO A 149 -7.88 -23.11 -0.44
C PRO A 149 -7.42 -22.61 -1.80
N GLU A 150 -8.21 -21.73 -2.43
CA GLU A 150 -7.91 -21.16 -3.75
C GLU A 150 -6.71 -20.19 -3.73
N TYR A 151 -6.27 -19.74 -2.55
CA TYR A 151 -5.09 -18.86 -2.38
C TYR A 151 -3.90 -19.59 -1.76
N ALA A 152 -4.13 -20.77 -1.18
CA ALA A 152 -3.03 -21.58 -0.68
C ALA A 152 -2.10 -21.91 -1.86
N ARG A 153 -0.84 -21.44 -1.78
CA ARG A 153 0.16 -21.83 -2.77
C ARG A 153 0.36 -23.33 -2.66
N VAL A 154 0.00 -24.07 -3.70
CA VAL A 154 0.49 -25.44 -3.87
C VAL A 154 2.02 -25.31 -3.93
N PRO A 155 2.79 -26.00 -3.08
CA PRO A 155 4.23 -26.03 -3.20
C PRO A 155 4.55 -26.52 -4.60
N THR A 156 5.05 -25.68 -5.49
CA THR A 156 5.61 -26.11 -6.76
C THR A 156 6.93 -26.79 -6.43
N ASN A 157 6.89 -28.08 -6.23
CA ASN A 157 8.06 -28.93 -6.28
C ASN A 157 8.60 -28.92 -7.72
N ASN A 158 9.41 -27.89 -8.05
CA ASN A 158 10.34 -27.97 -9.15
C ASN A 158 11.52 -28.88 -8.74
N ALA A 159 11.25 -30.17 -8.66
CA ALA A 159 12.26 -31.19 -8.76
C ALA A 159 11.73 -32.17 -9.81
N ALA A 160 12.30 -32.06 -11.01
CA ALA A 160 12.28 -33.20 -11.93
C ALA A 160 12.96 -34.35 -11.21
N ASP A 161 12.17 -35.29 -10.73
CA ASP A 161 12.48 -36.71 -10.84
C ASP A 161 11.25 -37.52 -10.45
N CYS A 162 10.94 -38.46 -11.30
CA CYS A 162 9.92 -39.47 -11.16
C CYS A 162 10.15 -40.27 -9.88
N ASP A 163 9.14 -40.40 -9.04
CA ASP A 163 8.63 -41.69 -8.60
C ASP A 163 7.36 -41.54 -7.78
N ASP A 164 6.43 -42.39 -8.09
CA ASP A 164 5.13 -42.62 -7.57
C ASP A 164 5.13 -42.73 -6.02
N PHE A 165 4.97 -41.58 -5.32
CA PHE A 165 4.57 -41.53 -3.93
C PHE A 165 3.55 -40.42 -3.74
N THR A 166 2.29 -40.80 -3.76
CA THR A 166 1.20 -40.00 -3.22
C THR A 166 1.46 -39.76 -1.72
N ILE A 167 2.20 -38.71 -1.38
CA ILE A 167 2.25 -38.24 -0.02
C ILE A 167 0.96 -37.44 0.17
N GLU A 168 -0.04 -38.09 0.75
CA GLU A 168 -1.07 -37.39 1.49
C GLU A 168 -0.34 -36.55 2.53
N HIS A 169 -0.19 -35.27 2.27
CA HIS A 169 0.17 -34.29 3.30
C HIS A 169 -1.01 -34.25 4.29
N THR A 170 -0.98 -35.18 5.21
CA THR A 170 -1.72 -35.07 6.46
C THR A 170 -1.26 -33.75 7.09
N LEU A 171 -2.15 -32.75 7.10
CA LEU A 171 -1.99 -31.53 7.86
C LEU A 171 -1.95 -31.88 9.35
N GLU A 172 -0.87 -32.48 9.79
CA GLU A 172 -0.58 -32.67 11.21
C GLU A 172 -0.25 -31.31 11.80
N GLY A 173 -1.22 -30.75 12.52
CA GLY A 173 -0.88 -29.76 13.54
C GLY A 173 -1.64 -28.47 13.62
N THR A 174 -2.85 -28.31 13.05
CA THR A 174 -3.61 -27.09 13.37
C THR A 174 -5.02 -27.41 13.85
N ARG A 175 -5.15 -27.61 15.14
CA ARG A 175 -6.38 -28.01 15.83
C ARG A 175 -7.57 -27.03 15.72
N ASN A 176 -7.50 -25.92 14.96
CA ASN A 176 -8.61 -24.96 14.81
C ASN A 176 -8.56 -24.18 13.49
N THR A 177 -8.04 -24.75 12.41
CA THR A 177 -8.06 -24.10 11.09
C THR A 177 -9.44 -24.25 10.46
N THR A 178 -10.01 -23.16 9.98
CA THR A 178 -11.31 -23.15 9.29
C THR A 178 -11.09 -22.79 7.82
N GLU A 179 -11.56 -23.64 6.93
CA GLU A 179 -11.61 -23.33 5.50
C GLU A 179 -12.71 -22.30 5.22
N VAL A 180 -12.40 -21.31 4.41
CA VAL A 180 -13.31 -20.24 3.97
C VAL A 180 -13.30 -20.16 2.46
N PRO A 181 -14.45 -20.32 1.79
CA PRO A 181 -14.54 -20.15 0.34
C PRO A 181 -14.15 -18.72 -0.09
N ARG A 182 -13.46 -18.58 -1.22
CA ARG A 182 -13.10 -17.30 -1.83
C ARG A 182 -14.30 -16.38 -2.02
N ALA A 183 -15.48 -16.93 -2.29
CA ALA A 183 -16.71 -16.15 -2.48
C ALA A 183 -17.12 -15.33 -1.24
N HIS A 184 -16.60 -15.64 -0.07
CA HIS A 184 -16.86 -14.88 1.16
C HIS A 184 -15.87 -13.71 1.36
N VAL A 185 -14.84 -13.57 0.52
CA VAL A 185 -13.92 -12.45 0.59
C VAL A 185 -14.59 -11.22 -0.01
N THR A 186 -14.60 -10.11 0.74
CA THR A 186 -15.20 -8.84 0.32
C THR A 186 -14.18 -7.73 0.11
N ALA A 187 -12.97 -7.89 0.63
CA ALA A 187 -11.87 -6.96 0.38
C ALA A 187 -10.51 -7.65 0.45
N TYR A 188 -9.54 -7.08 -0.27
CA TYR A 188 -8.12 -7.41 -0.21
C TYR A 188 -7.35 -6.15 0.12
N GLY A 189 -6.48 -6.23 1.10
CA GLY A 189 -5.55 -5.15 1.40
C GLY A 189 -4.11 -5.61 1.25
N THR A 190 -3.28 -4.80 0.61
CA THR A 190 -1.85 -5.06 0.44
C THR A 190 -1.04 -3.86 0.88
N VAL A 191 0.07 -4.12 1.56
CA VAL A 191 1.07 -3.11 1.90
C VAL A 191 2.45 -3.61 1.54
N GLN A 192 3.23 -2.74 0.91
CA GLN A 192 4.67 -2.95 0.70
C GLN A 192 5.47 -1.74 1.20
N SER A 193 6.68 -2.00 1.68
CA SER A 193 7.67 -0.99 1.99
C SER A 193 8.79 -1.02 0.96
N HIS A 194 9.34 0.16 0.60
CA HIS A 194 10.38 0.31 -0.41
C HIS A 194 11.45 1.29 0.08
N TRP A 195 12.72 0.88 0.02
CA TRP A 195 13.89 1.72 0.30
C TRP A 195 14.54 2.29 -0.98
N ARG A 196 14.02 1.90 -2.14
CA ARG A 196 14.39 2.41 -3.46
C ARG A 196 13.13 2.82 -4.23
N PRO A 197 13.25 3.73 -5.20
CA PRO A 197 12.16 3.98 -6.14
C PRO A 197 11.76 2.70 -6.86
N THR A 198 10.47 2.45 -6.95
CA THR A 198 9.94 1.36 -7.77
C THR A 198 10.20 1.65 -9.25
N ARG A 199 10.59 0.64 -10.02
CA ARG A 199 10.81 0.76 -11.47
C ARG A 199 9.52 0.64 -12.26
N ASN A 200 8.54 -0.07 -11.70
CA ASN A 200 7.26 -0.33 -12.34
C ASN A 200 6.14 0.12 -11.40
N TRP A 201 5.01 0.50 -11.98
CA TRP A 201 3.80 0.75 -11.23
C TRP A 201 3.18 -0.58 -10.80
N GLY A 202 2.83 -0.72 -9.52
CA GLY A 202 2.22 -1.92 -8.96
C GLY A 202 3.04 -2.56 -7.83
N ILE A 203 2.56 -3.71 -7.38
CA ILE A 203 3.20 -4.50 -6.32
C ILE A 203 4.45 -5.18 -6.88
N ASP A 204 5.56 -5.10 -6.16
CA ASP A 204 6.79 -5.82 -6.49
C ASP A 204 6.69 -7.27 -5.98
N PRO A 205 6.57 -8.28 -6.88
CA PRO A 205 6.44 -9.67 -6.47
C PRO A 205 7.70 -10.23 -5.80
N GLY A 206 8.84 -9.58 -5.96
CA GLY A 206 10.11 -9.96 -5.33
C GLY A 206 10.27 -9.47 -3.89
N LYS A 207 9.34 -8.64 -3.40
CA LYS A 207 9.39 -8.06 -2.05
C LYS A 207 8.35 -8.66 -1.12
N ASN A 208 8.69 -8.65 0.17
CA ASN A 208 7.73 -8.97 1.21
C ASN A 208 6.58 -7.96 1.23
N SER A 209 5.39 -8.46 1.52
CA SER A 209 4.18 -7.66 1.70
C SER A 209 3.41 -8.07 2.96
N ALA A 210 2.58 -7.19 3.47
CA ALA A 210 1.48 -7.55 4.34
C ALA A 210 0.22 -7.65 3.49
N LEU A 211 -0.41 -8.81 3.52
CA LEU A 211 -1.67 -9.09 2.84
C LEU A 211 -2.73 -9.41 3.88
N TRP A 212 -3.85 -8.71 3.84
CA TRP A 212 -5.02 -9.06 4.64
C TRP A 212 -6.27 -9.14 3.78
N ILE A 213 -7.28 -9.82 4.31
CA ILE A 213 -8.58 -9.98 3.67
C ILE A 213 -9.70 -9.68 4.65
N ARG A 214 -10.83 -9.26 4.11
CA ARG A 214 -12.09 -9.14 4.83
C ARG A 214 -13.02 -10.26 4.44
N ILE A 215 -13.55 -10.96 5.44
CA ILE A 215 -14.53 -12.04 5.26
C ILE A 215 -15.92 -11.50 5.59
N LYS A 216 -16.86 -11.72 4.68
CA LYS A 216 -18.26 -11.32 4.82
C LYS A 216 -18.84 -11.81 6.16
N ASP A 217 -19.50 -10.91 6.89
CA ASP A 217 -20.18 -11.16 8.18
C ASP A 217 -19.27 -11.67 9.30
N ASP A 218 -17.94 -11.68 9.09
CA ASP A 218 -16.97 -12.17 10.07
C ASP A 218 -16.00 -11.06 10.52
N GLY A 219 -15.01 -10.67 9.71
CA GLY A 219 -14.05 -9.64 10.05
C GLY A 219 -12.78 -9.68 9.19
N ASP A 220 -11.75 -8.99 9.66
CA ASP A 220 -10.47 -8.84 8.95
C ASP A 220 -9.43 -9.85 9.45
N TYR A 221 -8.66 -10.41 8.50
CA TYR A 221 -7.63 -11.43 8.74
C TYR A 221 -6.34 -11.08 8.00
N LEU A 222 -5.20 -11.18 8.68
CA LEU A 222 -3.86 -10.97 8.14
C LEU A 222 -3.20 -12.29 7.81
N TYR A 223 -2.71 -12.45 6.59
CA TYR A 223 -1.95 -13.61 6.17
C TYR A 223 -0.58 -13.69 6.84
N LYS A 224 -0.15 -14.91 7.10
CA LYS A 224 1.26 -15.20 7.38
C LYS A 224 2.12 -14.83 6.17
N ARG A 225 3.44 -14.76 6.36
CA ARG A 225 4.40 -14.37 5.32
C ARG A 225 4.41 -15.32 4.12
N ASP A 226 4.15 -16.59 4.35
CA ASP A 226 4.09 -17.65 3.33
C ASP A 226 2.72 -17.78 2.66
N PHE A 227 1.75 -16.96 3.09
CA PHE A 227 0.35 -16.99 2.63
C PHE A 227 -0.38 -18.31 2.87
N SER A 228 0.12 -19.17 3.75
CA SER A 228 -0.48 -20.48 4.06
C SER A 228 -1.80 -20.34 4.81
N GLU A 229 -1.87 -19.42 5.76
CA GLU A 229 -3.02 -19.21 6.63
C GLU A 229 -3.13 -17.75 7.08
N ALA A 230 -4.31 -17.33 7.53
CA ALA A 230 -4.55 -15.99 8.02
C ALA A 230 -5.17 -16.02 9.43
N THR A 231 -4.79 -15.02 10.24
CA THR A 231 -5.23 -14.84 11.62
C THR A 231 -5.95 -13.52 11.80
N PRO A 232 -6.87 -13.38 12.78
CA PRO A 232 -7.56 -12.12 13.03
C PRO A 232 -6.59 -10.94 13.15
N VAL A 233 -6.95 -9.81 12.54
CA VAL A 233 -6.12 -8.62 12.55
C VAL A 233 -6.84 -7.42 13.15
N THR A 234 -6.10 -6.66 13.96
CA THR A 234 -6.49 -5.36 14.48
C THR A 234 -5.57 -4.27 13.92
N THR A 235 -5.97 -3.01 13.99
CA THR A 235 -5.11 -1.89 13.54
C THR A 235 -3.72 -1.90 14.17
N PRO A 236 -3.55 -2.15 15.48
CA PRO A 236 -2.21 -2.26 16.07
C PRO A 236 -1.36 -3.41 15.51
N VAL A 237 -1.97 -4.57 15.27
CA VAL A 237 -1.29 -5.74 14.70
C VAL A 237 -0.85 -5.45 13.26
N LEU A 238 -1.71 -4.78 12.47
CA LEU A 238 -1.35 -4.37 11.11
C LEU A 238 -0.21 -3.34 11.14
N ALA A 239 -0.28 -2.33 12.02
CA ALA A 239 0.78 -1.33 12.19
C ALA A 239 2.13 -2.01 12.51
N GLU A 240 2.17 -2.93 13.48
CA GLU A 240 3.38 -3.69 13.81
C GLU A 240 3.92 -4.48 12.61
N ARG A 241 3.02 -5.07 11.80
CA ARG A 241 3.43 -5.79 10.59
C ARG A 241 4.06 -4.87 9.55
N ILE A 242 3.50 -3.67 9.37
CA ILE A 242 4.05 -2.65 8.46
C ILE A 242 5.41 -2.16 8.98
N ASP A 243 5.54 -1.90 10.27
CA ASP A 243 6.81 -1.47 10.88
C ASP A 243 7.92 -2.51 10.73
N ARG A 244 7.58 -3.80 10.72
CA ARG A 244 8.55 -4.88 10.40
C ARG A 244 9.03 -4.79 8.96
N LEU A 245 8.13 -4.55 7.97
CA LEU A 245 8.52 -4.33 6.57
C LEU A 245 9.44 -3.12 6.43
N ILE A 246 9.09 -2.00 7.07
CA ILE A 246 9.93 -0.80 7.14
C ILE A 246 11.31 -1.11 7.73
N SER A 247 11.35 -1.87 8.84
CA SER A 247 12.59 -2.23 9.51
C SER A 247 13.50 -3.12 8.65
N GLU A 248 12.93 -4.04 7.85
CA GLU A 248 13.66 -4.85 6.87
C GLU A 248 14.32 -3.95 5.81
N ASP A 249 13.57 -2.99 5.26
CA ASP A 249 14.09 -2.04 4.28
C ASP A 249 15.16 -1.10 4.85
N ILE A 250 15.01 -0.63 6.09
CA ILE A 250 16.02 0.18 6.78
C ILE A 250 17.34 -0.59 6.93
N LYS A 251 17.28 -1.87 7.29
CA LYS A 251 18.47 -2.72 7.40
C LYS A 251 19.19 -2.81 6.04
N THR A 252 18.43 -3.05 4.96
CA THR A 252 18.97 -3.14 3.61
C THR A 252 19.57 -1.80 3.15
N LEU A 253 18.88 -0.69 3.40
CA LEU A 253 19.38 0.66 3.10
C LEU A 253 20.70 0.96 3.81
N ARG A 254 20.80 0.60 5.11
CA ARG A 254 22.03 0.79 5.91
C ARG A 254 23.18 -0.05 5.38
N GLN A 255 22.94 -1.27 4.93
CA GLN A 255 23.95 -2.12 4.31
C GLN A 255 24.44 -1.51 2.98
N PHE A 256 23.51 -1.04 2.15
CA PHE A 256 23.83 -0.39 0.89
C PHE A 256 24.65 0.89 1.02
N ARG A 257 24.42 1.69 2.09
CA ARG A 257 25.19 2.92 2.35
C ARG A 257 26.59 2.68 2.94
N LYS A 258 26.89 1.47 3.39
CA LYS A 258 28.19 1.09 3.97
C LYS A 258 29.17 0.45 2.97
N GLY A 259 28.68 -0.04 1.85
CA GLY A 259 29.47 -0.61 0.75
C GLY A 259 29.69 0.40 -0.35
#